data_602286903d700822b0dd234a33bc7d4c
#
_entry.id   602286903d700822b0dd234a33bc7d4c
#
_cell.length_a   1.000
_cell.length_b   1.000
_cell.length_c   1.000
_cell.angle_alpha   90.00
_cell.angle_beta   90.00
_cell.angle_gamma   90.00
#
_symmetry.space_group_name_H-M   'P 1'
#
loop_
_entity.id
_entity.type
_entity.pdbx_description
1 polymer ?
#
loop_
_entity_poly.entity_id
_entity_poly.type
_entity_poly.pdbx_seq_one_letter_code
_entity_poly.pdbx_strand_id
1 'polypeptide(L)'
;MIVTGGENVYSGEVEAVIYEHPAVREAAVFGIPDPQWGELVMACVMLQPGKTLSAEELITHCRRSLANYKIPRRVEFSEAELPKGGSGKILKKNLRERFWADQGRAVG
;
A
#
# COMPACT_ATOMS: atom_id res chain seq x y z
N MET A 1 11.46 -3.84 0.32
CA MET A 1 10.91 -5.16 -0.02
C MET A 1 9.99 -5.64 1.10
N ILE A 2 8.88 -6.24 0.73
CA ILE A 2 7.91 -6.76 1.68
C ILE A 2 8.02 -8.27 1.69
N VAL A 3 8.06 -8.89 2.87
CA VAL A 3 8.11 -10.35 3.00
C VAL A 3 6.79 -10.82 3.61
N THR A 4 5.96 -11.46 2.81
CA THR A 4 4.66 -11.94 3.26
C THR A 4 4.53 -13.44 3.00
N GLY A 5 4.28 -14.21 4.07
CA GLY A 5 4.17 -15.66 3.97
C GLY A 5 5.39 -16.32 3.35
N GLY A 6 6.58 -15.75 3.56
CA GLY A 6 7.83 -16.25 2.98
C GLY A 6 8.11 -15.80 1.55
N GLU A 7 7.18 -15.06 0.93
CA GLU A 7 7.34 -14.56 -0.43
C GLU A 7 7.80 -13.12 -0.44
N ASN A 8 8.69 -12.77 -1.37
CA ASN A 8 9.21 -11.42 -1.50
C ASN A 8 8.34 -10.60 -2.46
N VAL A 9 7.91 -9.44 -2.02
CA VAL A 9 7.12 -8.52 -2.83
C VAL A 9 7.84 -7.20 -2.94
N TYR A 10 8.04 -6.72 -4.15
CA TYR A 10 8.68 -5.43 -4.41
C TYR A 10 7.59 -4.37 -4.56
N SER A 11 7.63 -3.36 -3.69
CA SER A 11 6.59 -2.32 -3.65
C SER A 11 6.45 -1.59 -4.97
N GLY A 12 7.56 -1.36 -5.69
CA GLY A 12 7.52 -0.67 -6.97
C GLY A 12 6.70 -1.39 -8.03
N GLU A 13 6.74 -2.71 -8.04
CA GLU A 13 5.94 -3.51 -8.98
C GLU A 13 4.44 -3.32 -8.72
N VAL A 14 4.06 -3.36 -7.46
CA VAL A 14 2.65 -3.20 -7.06
C VAL A 14 2.19 -1.77 -7.32
N GLU A 15 3.01 -0.79 -6.97
CA GLU A 15 2.69 0.62 -7.20
C GLU A 15 2.47 0.91 -8.69
N ALA A 16 3.31 0.34 -9.55
CA ALA A 16 3.18 0.55 -11.00
C ALA A 16 1.81 0.09 -11.50
N VAL A 17 1.34 -1.06 -11.03
CA VAL A 17 0.02 -1.58 -11.41
C VAL A 17 -1.10 -0.69 -10.87
N ILE A 18 -0.97 -0.22 -9.63
CA ILE A 18 -1.98 0.67 -9.04
C ILE A 18 -2.08 1.97 -9.83
N TYR A 19 -0.93 2.55 -10.22
CA TYR A 19 -0.91 3.79 -10.99
C TYR A 19 -1.53 3.66 -12.37
N GLU A 20 -1.69 2.45 -12.89
CA GLU A 20 -2.37 2.24 -14.17
C GLU A 20 -3.86 2.56 -14.09
N HIS A 21 -4.43 2.57 -12.88
CA HIS A 21 -5.84 2.88 -12.72
C HIS A 21 -6.06 4.38 -12.84
N PRO A 22 -6.98 4.83 -13.72
CA PRO A 22 -7.16 6.26 -13.99
C PRO A 22 -7.69 7.08 -12.81
N ALA A 23 -8.30 6.45 -11.82
CA ALA A 23 -8.80 7.14 -10.64
C ALA A 23 -7.70 7.43 -9.61
N VAL A 24 -6.52 6.83 -9.75
CA VAL A 24 -5.43 6.95 -8.78
C VAL A 24 -4.55 8.14 -9.10
N ARG A 25 -4.34 9.02 -8.10
CA ARG A 25 -3.41 10.14 -8.21
C ARG A 25 -2.07 9.81 -7.58
N GLU A 26 -2.09 9.23 -6.38
CA GLU A 26 -0.87 8.84 -5.67
C GLU A 26 -1.06 7.47 -5.03
N ALA A 27 0.01 6.69 -4.96
CA ALA A 27 -0.03 5.40 -4.31
C ALA A 27 1.30 5.11 -3.64
N ALA A 28 1.24 4.53 -2.44
CA ALA A 28 2.41 4.06 -1.73
C ALA A 28 2.12 2.65 -1.21
N VAL A 29 3.00 1.72 -1.52
CA VAL A 29 2.87 0.33 -1.10
C VAL A 29 4.01 -0.01 -0.14
N PHE A 30 3.66 -0.63 0.99
CA PHE A 30 4.63 -1.02 2.00
C PHE A 30 4.09 -2.19 2.81
N GLY A 31 4.95 -2.79 3.62
CA GLY A 31 4.56 -3.88 4.48
C GLY A 31 4.09 -3.38 5.84
N ILE A 32 3.03 -4.00 6.36
CA ILE A 32 2.59 -3.76 7.73
C ILE A 32 2.67 -5.07 8.51
N PRO A 33 2.87 -5.01 9.84
CA PRO A 33 3.05 -6.23 10.63
C PRO A 33 1.78 -7.08 10.66
N ASP A 34 1.98 -8.40 10.58
CA ASP A 34 0.89 -9.36 10.66
C ASP A 34 1.37 -10.61 11.40
N PRO A 35 0.63 -11.08 12.42
CA PRO A 35 1.07 -12.22 13.22
C PRO A 35 1.11 -13.54 12.45
N GLN A 36 0.33 -13.69 11.40
CA GLN A 36 0.28 -14.92 10.62
C GLN A 36 1.27 -14.94 9.46
N TRP A 37 1.41 -13.80 8.77
CA TRP A 37 2.16 -13.72 7.51
C TRP A 37 3.52 -13.04 7.65
N GLY A 38 3.81 -12.49 8.82
CA GLY A 38 4.98 -11.65 9.04
C GLY A 38 4.67 -10.21 8.62
N GLU A 39 4.40 -10.02 7.33
CA GLU A 39 3.97 -8.74 6.79
C GLU A 39 2.79 -8.94 5.84
N LEU A 40 1.92 -7.94 5.77
CA LEU A 40 0.89 -7.86 4.72
C LEU A 40 1.25 -6.73 3.77
N VAL A 41 0.88 -6.89 2.51
CA VAL A 41 1.02 -5.83 1.52
C VAL A 41 -0.09 -4.80 1.75
N MET A 42 0.30 -3.57 2.03
CA MET A 42 -0.59 -2.45 2.31
C MET A 42 -0.45 -1.39 1.23
N ALA A 43 -1.56 -0.87 0.75
CA ALA A 43 -1.55 0.25 -0.19
C ALA A 43 -2.27 1.45 0.40
N CYS A 44 -1.60 2.60 0.43
CA CYS A 44 -2.21 3.89 0.72
C CYS A 44 -2.39 4.62 -0.60
N VAL A 45 -3.60 5.04 -0.89
CA VAL A 45 -3.95 5.59 -2.21
C VAL A 45 -4.67 6.92 -2.06
N MET A 46 -4.24 7.90 -2.85
CA MET A 46 -4.98 9.14 -3.01
C MET A 46 -5.62 9.15 -4.38
N LEU A 47 -6.91 9.42 -4.44
CA LEU A 47 -7.65 9.43 -5.69
C LEU A 47 -7.59 10.79 -6.37
N GLN A 48 -7.78 10.80 -7.69
CA GLN A 48 -7.94 12.04 -8.45
C GLN A 48 -9.20 12.76 -7.99
N PRO A 49 -9.22 14.11 -8.04
CA PRO A 49 -10.42 14.87 -7.64
C PRO A 49 -11.67 14.40 -8.37
N GLY A 50 -12.74 14.20 -7.63
CA GLY A 50 -14.02 13.78 -8.17
C GLY A 50 -14.11 12.31 -8.57
N LYS A 51 -13.07 11.54 -8.38
CA LYS A 51 -13.08 10.11 -8.68
C LYS A 51 -13.38 9.29 -7.44
N THR A 52 -14.00 8.13 -7.66
CA THR A 52 -14.27 7.18 -6.58
C THR A 52 -13.71 5.82 -6.95
N LEU A 53 -13.29 5.08 -5.94
CA LEU A 53 -12.74 3.74 -6.14
C LEU A 53 -12.83 3.02 -4.79
N SER A 54 -13.37 1.82 -4.79
CA SER A 54 -13.40 1.01 -3.57
C SER A 54 -12.14 0.16 -3.47
N ALA A 55 -11.85 -0.33 -2.25
CA ALA A 55 -10.74 -1.25 -2.06
C ALA A 55 -10.90 -2.51 -2.92
N GLU A 56 -12.13 -3.03 -3.01
CA GLU A 56 -12.41 -4.21 -3.82
C GLU A 56 -12.13 -3.98 -5.30
N GLU A 57 -12.51 -2.81 -5.81
CA GLU A 57 -12.26 -2.46 -7.20
C GLU A 57 -10.76 -2.37 -7.49
N LEU A 58 -10.01 -1.79 -6.55
CA LEU A 58 -8.56 -1.69 -6.70
C LEU A 58 -7.91 -3.07 -6.66
N ILE A 59 -8.34 -3.92 -5.75
CA ILE A 59 -7.82 -5.28 -5.65
C ILE A 59 -8.13 -6.07 -6.93
N THR A 60 -9.34 -5.93 -7.46
CA THR A 60 -9.71 -6.56 -8.74
C THR A 60 -8.82 -6.09 -9.88
N HIS A 61 -8.53 -4.78 -9.90
CA HIS A 61 -7.62 -4.21 -10.89
C HIS A 61 -6.23 -4.85 -10.79
N CYS A 62 -5.71 -4.99 -9.57
CA CYS A 62 -4.39 -5.59 -9.35
C CYS A 62 -4.37 -7.06 -9.76
N ARG A 63 -5.46 -7.78 -9.57
CA ARG A 63 -5.55 -9.20 -9.90
C ARG A 63 -5.27 -9.51 -11.36
N ARG A 64 -5.50 -8.55 -12.23
CA ARG A 64 -5.30 -8.73 -13.67
C ARG A 64 -3.82 -8.84 -14.05
N SER A 65 -2.94 -8.27 -13.23
CA SER A 65 -1.53 -8.14 -13.58
C SER A 65 -0.56 -8.70 -12.55
N LEU A 66 -1.01 -8.96 -11.32
CA LEU A 66 -0.14 -9.37 -10.23
C LEU A 66 -0.44 -10.79 -9.76
N ALA A 67 0.61 -11.52 -9.39
CA ALA A 67 0.45 -12.79 -8.71
C ALA A 67 -0.29 -12.58 -7.39
N ASN A 68 -1.04 -13.59 -6.96
CA ASN A 68 -1.93 -13.47 -5.81
C ASN A 68 -1.24 -12.93 -4.54
N TYR A 69 -0.03 -13.40 -4.25
CA TYR A 69 0.68 -12.97 -3.03
C TYR A 69 1.17 -11.53 -3.08
N LYS A 70 1.17 -10.90 -4.27
CA LYS A 70 1.61 -9.51 -4.46
C LYS A 70 0.46 -8.51 -4.33
N ILE A 71 -0.77 -8.98 -4.34
CA ILE A 71 -1.96 -8.11 -4.29
C ILE A 71 -2.10 -7.51 -2.89
N PRO A 72 -2.35 -6.19 -2.78
CA PRO A 72 -2.58 -5.59 -1.46
C PRO A 72 -3.72 -6.28 -0.74
N ARG A 73 -3.47 -6.64 0.52
CA ARG A 73 -4.50 -7.23 1.37
C ARG A 73 -5.22 -6.19 2.20
N ARG A 74 -4.64 -5.01 2.28
CA ARG A 74 -5.24 -3.88 2.97
C ARG A 74 -5.02 -2.63 2.14
N VAL A 75 -6.08 -1.83 2.02
CA VAL A 75 -6.05 -0.58 1.25
C VAL A 75 -6.65 0.53 2.11
N GLU A 76 -5.94 1.65 2.20
CA GLU A 76 -6.48 2.86 2.80
C GLU A 76 -6.48 3.97 1.78
N PHE A 77 -7.56 4.74 1.74
CA PHE A 77 -7.65 5.91 0.88
C PHE A 77 -7.42 7.17 1.70
N SER A 78 -6.58 8.06 1.17
CA SER A 78 -6.25 9.32 1.81
C SER A 78 -6.95 10.45 1.09
N GLU A 79 -7.57 11.37 1.84
CA GLU A 79 -8.17 12.56 1.26
C GLU A 79 -7.13 13.65 1.03
N ALA A 80 -6.00 13.56 1.73
CA ALA A 80 -4.90 14.51 1.61
C ALA A 80 -3.75 13.88 0.84
N GLU A 81 -2.86 14.73 0.33
CA GLU A 81 -1.65 14.26 -0.33
C GLU A 81 -0.82 13.42 0.63
N LEU A 82 -0.20 12.38 0.10
CA LEU A 82 0.68 11.53 0.91
C LEU A 82 1.94 12.33 1.29
N PRO A 83 2.54 12.07 2.46
CA PRO A 83 3.71 12.82 2.91
C PRO A 83 4.88 12.67 1.93
N LYS A 84 5.55 13.79 1.64
CA LYS A 84 6.65 13.83 0.68
C LYS A 84 7.86 14.51 1.27
N GLY A 85 9.04 14.07 0.80
CA GLY A 85 10.30 14.72 1.13
C GLY A 85 10.59 15.89 0.19
N GLY A 86 11.74 16.51 0.38
CA GLY A 86 12.15 17.66 -0.42
C GLY A 86 12.31 17.40 -1.90
N SER A 87 12.52 16.13 -2.29
CA SER A 87 12.65 15.73 -3.70
C SER A 87 11.31 15.40 -4.35
N GLY A 88 10.21 15.49 -3.61
CA GLY A 88 8.89 15.14 -4.11
C GLY A 88 8.53 13.66 -3.99
N LYS A 89 9.42 12.84 -3.46
CA LYS A 89 9.15 11.42 -3.24
C LYS A 89 8.26 11.21 -2.05
N ILE A 90 7.34 10.25 -2.15
CA ILE A 90 6.48 9.88 -1.04
C ILE A 90 7.31 9.25 0.09
N LEU A 91 7.12 9.74 1.31
CA LEU A 91 7.84 9.25 2.48
C LEU A 91 7.12 8.06 3.09
N LYS A 92 7.37 6.87 2.55
CA LYS A 92 6.74 5.64 3.03
C LYS A 92 7.02 5.37 4.50
N LYS A 93 8.19 5.77 4.98
CA LYS A 93 8.57 5.59 6.37
C LYS A 93 7.54 6.21 7.31
N ASN A 94 7.06 7.42 7.00
CA ASN A 94 6.08 8.10 7.83
C ASN A 94 4.73 7.36 7.84
N LEU A 95 4.35 6.78 6.69
CA LEU A 95 3.13 5.99 6.60
C LEU A 95 3.26 4.68 7.36
N ARG A 96 4.40 4.00 7.23
CA ARG A 96 4.65 2.72 7.91
C ARG A 96 4.66 2.85 9.41
N GLU A 97 5.24 3.92 9.94
CA GLU A 97 5.44 4.10 11.37
C GLU A 97 4.15 3.99 12.17
N ARG A 98 3.04 4.44 11.62
CA ARG A 98 1.76 4.34 12.32
C ARG A 98 1.41 2.88 12.65
N PHE A 99 1.64 1.99 11.70
CA PHE A 99 1.29 0.57 11.87
C PHE A 99 2.31 -0.19 12.71
N TRP A 100 3.60 0.11 12.53
CA TRP A 100 4.65 -0.58 13.27
C TRP A 100 4.72 -0.10 14.72
N ALA A 101 4.42 1.17 14.99
CA ALA A 101 4.36 1.70 16.34
C ALA A 101 3.20 1.07 17.11
N ASP A 102 2.04 0.90 16.49
CA ASP A 102 0.89 0.26 17.11
C ASP A 102 1.18 -1.20 17.46
N GLN A 103 1.88 -1.90 16.57
CA GLN A 103 2.30 -3.28 16.83
C GLN A 103 3.22 -3.35 18.03
N GLY A 104 4.17 -2.43 18.11
CA GLY A 104 5.09 -2.35 19.25
C GLY A 104 4.34 -2.11 20.55
N ARG A 105 3.35 -1.25 20.55
CA ARG A 105 2.55 -0.98 21.74
C ARG A 105 1.71 -2.18 22.15
N ALA A 106 1.17 -2.91 21.16
CA ALA A 106 0.37 -4.10 21.43
C ALA A 106 1.20 -5.20 22.08
N VAL A 107 2.47 -5.29 21.71
CA VAL A 107 3.39 -6.27 22.28
C VAL A 107 3.90 -5.83 23.67
N GLY A 108 4.15 -4.55 23.80
CA GLY A 108 4.61 -3.97 25.06
C GLY A 108 3.49 -3.70 26.02
#